data_914fa2660f0793ea917df7ce55d07e2b
#
_entry.id   914fa2660f0793ea917df7ce55d07e2b
#
_cell.length_a   1.000
_cell.length_b   1.000
_cell.length_c   1.000
_cell.angle_alpha   90.00
_cell.angle_beta   90.00
_cell.angle_gamma   90.00
#
_symmetry.space_group_name_H-M   'P 1'
#
loop_
_entity.id
_entity.type
_entity.pdbx_description
1 polymer ?
#
loop_
_entity_poly.entity_id
_entity_poly.type
_entity_poly.pdbx_seq_one_letter_code
_entity_poly.pdbx_strand_id
1 'polypeptide(L)'
;MIDYFIGYDLFVEGNIFLVFLPENRRMRNVLLETGRLVLRKLEQGDFDEGCKLLQDPVVMYAYEGAFSDQEVQAWLDKMFRRYEDDGFALWAVIEKSSGELIGQCGITYQEYNGNRVPEVGYLFRKEFWHKGFATEAVIACKEYAFQELNFDEVYSIIRDSNVASQNVARRNGMVEVDTLVKHYRGVEMPHIVFRVSRGNNLKK
;
A
#
# COMPACT_ATOMS: atom_id res chain seq x y z
N MET A 1 -27.53 17.64 12.00
CA MET A 1 -26.32 17.97 11.23
C MET A 1 -25.41 18.67 12.23
N ILE A 2 -24.51 17.93 12.87
CA ILE A 2 -23.60 18.46 13.90
C ILE A 2 -22.20 18.25 13.33
N ASP A 3 -21.59 19.34 12.84
CA ASP A 3 -20.22 19.37 12.38
C ASP A 3 -19.29 19.38 13.58
N TYR A 4 -18.45 18.36 13.71
CA TYR A 4 -17.38 18.34 14.70
C TYR A 4 -16.19 19.15 14.16
N PHE A 5 -15.99 20.33 14.73
CA PHE A 5 -14.77 21.12 14.55
C PHE A 5 -13.69 20.58 15.50
N ILE A 6 -12.55 20.13 14.97
CA ILE A 6 -11.34 19.90 15.76
C ILE A 6 -10.47 21.16 15.56
N GLY A 7 -10.52 22.07 16.52
CA GLY A 7 -9.63 23.23 16.57
C GLY A 7 -8.43 22.92 17.49
N TYR A 8 -7.24 23.34 17.07
CA TYR A 8 -6.08 23.44 17.94
C TYR A 8 -5.91 24.89 18.39
N ASP A 9 -5.92 25.11 19.70
CA ASP A 9 -5.64 26.42 20.29
C ASP A 9 -4.14 26.61 20.44
N LEU A 10 -3.58 27.56 19.69
CA LEU A 10 -2.22 28.06 19.91
C LEU A 10 -2.32 29.40 20.66
N PHE A 11 -1.92 29.41 21.91
CA PHE A 11 -1.81 30.65 22.71
C PHE A 11 -0.44 31.31 22.44
N VAL A 12 -0.43 32.49 21.86
CA VAL A 12 0.71 33.39 21.85
C VAL A 12 0.16 34.81 22.14
N GLU A 13 0.54 35.37 23.29
CA GLU A 13 0.33 36.79 23.67
C GLU A 13 -1.06 37.39 23.39
N GLY A 14 -2.10 36.86 24.03
CA GLY A 14 -3.37 37.57 24.16
C GLY A 14 -4.28 37.63 22.92
N ASN A 15 -3.88 37.12 21.76
CA ASN A 15 -4.70 37.02 20.56
C ASN A 15 -4.94 35.56 20.17
N ILE A 16 -6.21 35.16 20.05
CA ILE A 16 -6.60 33.84 19.54
C ILE A 16 -6.64 33.93 18.02
N PHE A 17 -5.67 33.29 17.35
CA PHE A 17 -5.74 33.06 15.90
C PHE A 17 -6.34 31.67 15.65
N LEU A 18 -7.59 31.64 15.20
CA LEU A 18 -8.18 30.42 14.63
C LEU A 18 -7.58 30.21 13.23
N VAL A 19 -6.60 29.31 13.13
CA VAL A 19 -6.10 28.86 11.83
C VAL A 19 -7.05 27.77 11.32
N PHE A 20 -7.97 28.14 10.43
CA PHE A 20 -8.73 27.17 9.65
C PHE A 20 -7.77 26.52 8.65
N LEU A 21 -7.20 25.36 9.01
CA LEU A 21 -6.57 24.50 8.03
C LEU A 21 -7.69 23.97 7.13
N PRO A 22 -7.61 24.11 5.79
CA PRO A 22 -8.57 23.47 4.92
C PRO A 22 -8.53 21.98 5.23
N GLU A 23 -9.70 21.39 5.52
CA GLU A 23 -9.83 19.94 5.72
C GLU A 23 -9.31 19.23 4.47
N ASN A 24 -8.03 18.88 4.53
CA ASN A 24 -7.43 18.13 3.43
C ASN A 24 -8.02 16.73 3.49
N ARG A 25 -9.05 16.46 2.68
CA ARG A 25 -9.71 15.14 2.57
C ARG A 25 -8.70 13.99 2.51
N ARG A 26 -7.50 14.27 1.98
CA ARG A 26 -6.40 13.31 1.78
C ARG A 26 -5.73 12.84 3.07
N MET A 27 -5.96 13.51 4.21
CA MET A 27 -5.33 13.20 5.51
C MET A 27 -6.28 12.51 6.53
N ARG A 28 -7.50 12.17 6.12
CA ARG A 28 -8.41 11.38 6.98
C ARG A 28 -7.95 9.91 7.00
N ASN A 29 -8.13 9.24 8.14
CA ASN A 29 -7.81 7.82 8.32
C ASN A 29 -6.33 7.46 8.06
N VAL A 30 -5.39 8.33 8.45
CA VAL A 30 -3.96 8.05 8.39
C VAL A 30 -3.64 6.84 9.28
N LEU A 31 -2.92 5.88 8.72
CA LEU A 31 -2.48 4.66 9.40
C LEU A 31 -0.98 4.68 9.65
N LEU A 32 -0.22 5.13 8.66
CA LEU A 32 1.24 5.16 8.72
C LEU A 32 1.77 6.48 8.15
N GLU A 33 2.86 6.95 8.72
CA GLU A 33 3.66 8.04 8.18
C GLU A 33 5.13 7.65 8.12
N THR A 34 5.79 8.10 7.06
CA THR A 34 7.25 7.97 6.87
C THR A 34 7.87 9.36 6.66
N GLY A 35 9.13 9.42 6.31
CA GLY A 35 9.80 10.70 5.98
C GLY A 35 9.10 11.46 4.84
N ARG A 36 8.66 10.75 3.80
CA ARG A 36 8.11 11.35 2.58
C ARG A 36 6.65 10.97 2.28
N LEU A 37 6.08 9.96 2.97
CA LEU A 37 4.80 9.37 2.62
C LEU A 37 3.82 9.41 3.78
N VAL A 38 2.53 9.48 3.43
CA VAL A 38 1.40 9.18 4.30
C VAL A 38 0.63 8.00 3.68
N LEU A 39 0.33 7.00 4.48
CA LEU A 39 -0.52 5.88 4.08
C LEU A 39 -1.84 5.95 4.85
N ARG A 40 -2.95 5.96 4.11
CA ARG A 40 -4.31 5.99 4.66
C ARG A 40 -5.21 4.96 3.97
N LYS A 41 -6.34 4.64 4.59
CA LYS A 41 -7.34 3.81 3.91
C LYS A 41 -7.77 4.47 2.59
N LEU A 42 -8.00 3.62 1.57
CA LEU A 42 -8.64 4.05 0.33
C LEU A 42 -10.08 4.46 0.61
N GLU A 43 -10.56 5.45 -0.13
CA GLU A 43 -11.92 5.98 -0.06
C GLU A 43 -12.57 5.97 -1.46
N GLN A 44 -13.89 6.04 -1.55
CA GLN A 44 -14.58 6.13 -2.85
C GLN A 44 -14.13 7.35 -3.67
N GLY A 45 -13.74 8.43 -3.01
CA GLY A 45 -13.18 9.63 -3.65
C GLY A 45 -11.81 9.45 -4.29
N ASP A 46 -11.17 8.28 -4.11
CA ASP A 46 -9.89 7.94 -4.75
C ASP A 46 -10.07 7.26 -6.12
N PHE A 47 -11.30 7.10 -6.61
CA PHE A 47 -11.59 6.39 -7.85
C PHE A 47 -10.78 6.94 -9.04
N ASP A 48 -10.78 8.26 -9.25
CA ASP A 48 -10.07 8.89 -10.38
C ASP A 48 -8.55 8.71 -10.29
N GLU A 49 -7.99 8.80 -9.07
CA GLU A 49 -6.56 8.52 -8.86
C GLU A 49 -6.25 7.02 -9.00
N GLY A 50 -7.20 6.17 -8.61
CA GLY A 50 -7.16 4.71 -8.85
C GLY A 50 -7.13 4.39 -10.34
N CYS A 51 -7.93 5.10 -11.16
CA CYS A 51 -7.89 4.98 -12.62
C CYS A 51 -6.51 5.32 -13.19
N LYS A 52 -5.88 6.40 -12.76
CA LYS A 52 -4.52 6.78 -13.20
C LYS A 52 -3.48 5.70 -12.89
N LEU A 53 -3.69 4.92 -11.83
CA LEU A 53 -2.78 3.84 -11.43
C LEU A 53 -3.11 2.52 -12.13
N LEU A 54 -4.39 2.10 -12.09
CA LEU A 54 -4.82 0.76 -12.49
C LEU A 54 -5.17 0.65 -13.99
N GLN A 55 -5.29 1.78 -14.68
CA GLN A 55 -5.53 1.84 -16.12
C GLN A 55 -4.26 2.13 -16.93
N ASP A 56 -3.10 2.34 -16.28
CA ASP A 56 -1.84 2.44 -17.00
C ASP A 56 -1.34 1.03 -17.38
N PRO A 57 -1.26 0.69 -18.69
CA PRO A 57 -0.82 -0.64 -19.13
C PRO A 57 0.64 -0.94 -18.76
N VAL A 58 1.47 0.09 -18.55
CA VAL A 58 2.85 -0.07 -18.11
C VAL A 58 2.91 -0.45 -16.64
N VAL A 59 2.08 0.13 -15.79
CA VAL A 59 1.98 -0.22 -14.38
C VAL A 59 1.36 -1.61 -14.21
N MET A 60 0.33 -1.92 -15.02
CA MET A 60 -0.49 -3.13 -14.89
C MET A 60 0.03 -4.33 -15.68
N TYR A 61 1.25 -4.28 -16.25
CA TYR A 61 1.80 -5.39 -17.03
C TYR A 61 1.86 -6.73 -16.25
N ALA A 62 2.09 -6.66 -14.94
CA ALA A 62 2.13 -7.85 -14.07
C ALA A 62 0.73 -8.45 -13.81
N TYR A 63 -0.33 -7.73 -14.16
CA TYR A 63 -1.74 -8.11 -14.04
C TYR A 63 -2.40 -8.41 -15.39
N GLU A 64 -1.59 -8.64 -16.45
CA GLU A 64 -2.06 -8.95 -17.81
C GLU A 64 -2.99 -7.87 -18.38
N GLY A 65 -2.68 -6.62 -18.12
CA GLY A 65 -3.30 -5.46 -18.76
C GLY A 65 -4.02 -4.51 -17.80
N ALA A 66 -4.30 -3.34 -18.34
CA ALA A 66 -5.01 -2.27 -17.69
C ALA A 66 -6.44 -2.67 -17.33
N PHE A 67 -6.96 -2.09 -16.24
CA PHE A 67 -8.34 -2.29 -15.82
C PHE A 67 -9.29 -1.34 -16.54
N SER A 68 -10.54 -1.78 -16.75
CA SER A 68 -11.67 -0.92 -17.07
C SER A 68 -12.15 -0.16 -15.82
N ASP A 69 -13.01 0.85 -15.99
CA ASP A 69 -13.63 1.57 -14.86
C ASP A 69 -14.38 0.62 -13.92
N GLN A 70 -15.05 -0.40 -14.45
CA GLN A 70 -15.74 -1.40 -13.66
C GLN A 70 -14.76 -2.25 -12.84
N GLU A 71 -13.61 -2.60 -13.40
CA GLU A 71 -12.58 -3.35 -12.68
C GLU A 71 -11.89 -2.49 -11.60
N VAL A 72 -11.69 -1.18 -11.84
CA VAL A 72 -11.20 -0.23 -10.83
C VAL A 72 -12.17 -0.12 -9.67
N GLN A 73 -13.49 0.02 -9.95
CA GLN A 73 -14.51 0.04 -8.88
C GLN A 73 -14.53 -1.27 -8.11
N ALA A 74 -14.51 -2.42 -8.81
CA ALA A 74 -14.48 -3.72 -8.16
C ALA A 74 -13.21 -3.92 -7.28
N TRP A 75 -12.08 -3.33 -7.69
CA TRP A 75 -10.86 -3.30 -6.90
C TRP A 75 -11.02 -2.48 -5.62
N LEU A 76 -11.59 -1.28 -5.68
CA LEU A 76 -11.90 -0.46 -4.50
C LEU A 76 -12.85 -1.18 -3.55
N ASP A 77 -13.94 -1.73 -4.07
CA ASP A 77 -14.92 -2.49 -3.27
C ASP A 77 -14.27 -3.69 -2.58
N LYS A 78 -13.30 -4.34 -3.23
CA LYS A 78 -12.52 -5.42 -2.65
C LYS A 78 -11.66 -4.92 -1.49
N MET A 79 -11.05 -3.72 -1.60
CA MET A 79 -10.27 -3.14 -0.49
C MET A 79 -11.17 -2.78 0.68
N PHE A 80 -12.36 -2.22 0.42
CA PHE A 80 -13.34 -1.89 1.48
C PHE A 80 -13.78 -3.15 2.23
N ARG A 81 -14.14 -4.22 1.51
CA ARG A 81 -14.47 -5.50 2.16
C ARG A 81 -13.32 -6.05 3.01
N ARG A 82 -12.08 -5.99 2.53
CA ARG A 82 -10.91 -6.44 3.30
C ARG A 82 -10.68 -5.61 4.56
N TYR A 83 -10.96 -4.29 4.53
CA TYR A 83 -10.91 -3.48 5.75
C TYR A 83 -11.94 -3.94 6.80
N GLU A 84 -13.10 -4.42 6.36
CA GLU A 84 -14.17 -4.93 7.25
C GLU A 84 -13.83 -6.34 7.75
N ASP A 85 -13.43 -7.24 6.85
CA ASP A 85 -13.26 -8.67 7.14
C ASP A 85 -11.92 -8.97 7.83
N ASP A 86 -10.83 -8.37 7.34
CA ASP A 86 -9.45 -8.66 7.78
C ASP A 86 -8.89 -7.54 8.69
N GLY A 87 -9.50 -6.34 8.71
CA GLY A 87 -9.02 -5.17 9.44
C GLY A 87 -7.98 -4.35 8.67
N PHE A 88 -7.42 -4.88 7.60
CA PHE A 88 -6.38 -4.25 6.78
C PHE A 88 -6.52 -4.63 5.29
N ALA A 89 -5.94 -3.82 4.41
CA ALA A 89 -5.85 -4.05 2.98
C ALA A 89 -4.71 -3.23 2.37
N LEU A 90 -4.74 -2.97 1.06
CA LEU A 90 -3.88 -1.95 0.46
C LEU A 90 -4.41 -0.56 0.82
N TRP A 91 -3.51 0.35 1.11
CA TRP A 91 -3.75 1.74 1.50
C TRP A 91 -3.31 2.69 0.39
N ALA A 92 -3.95 3.83 0.28
CA ALA A 92 -3.49 4.93 -0.56
C ALA A 92 -2.13 5.43 -0.04
N VAL A 93 -1.17 5.61 -0.93
CA VAL A 93 0.13 6.21 -0.63
C VAL A 93 0.14 7.63 -1.17
N ILE A 94 0.25 8.59 -0.26
CA ILE A 94 0.28 10.03 -0.55
C ILE A 94 1.71 10.54 -0.39
N GLU A 95 2.23 11.22 -1.40
CA GLU A 95 3.50 11.94 -1.27
C GLU A 95 3.27 13.25 -0.50
N LYS A 96 4.02 13.46 0.59
CA LYS A 96 3.83 14.63 1.47
C LYS A 96 4.12 15.96 0.76
N SER A 97 5.08 15.98 -0.15
CA SER A 97 5.51 17.23 -0.81
C SER A 97 4.49 17.75 -1.81
N SER A 98 3.81 16.89 -2.53
CA SER A 98 2.81 17.24 -3.56
C SER A 98 1.37 17.10 -3.06
N GLY A 99 1.15 16.26 -2.03
CA GLY A 99 -0.18 15.85 -1.61
C GLY A 99 -0.87 14.93 -2.61
N GLU A 100 -0.16 14.37 -3.60
CA GLU A 100 -0.72 13.47 -4.61
C GLU A 100 -0.81 12.04 -4.11
N LEU A 101 -1.84 11.31 -4.55
CA LEU A 101 -1.89 9.86 -4.45
C LEU A 101 -0.96 9.28 -5.53
N ILE A 102 0.17 8.74 -5.11
CA ILE A 102 1.23 8.25 -5.99
C ILE A 102 1.21 6.72 -6.19
N GLY A 103 0.39 6.03 -5.41
CA GLY A 103 0.29 4.58 -5.47
C GLY A 103 -0.55 3.99 -4.35
N GLN A 104 -0.43 2.70 -4.19
CA GLN A 104 -1.01 1.95 -3.08
C GLN A 104 0.00 0.95 -2.52
N CYS A 105 -0.02 0.74 -1.20
CA CYS A 105 0.82 -0.23 -0.50
C CYS A 105 0.11 -0.67 0.78
N GLY A 106 0.23 -1.93 1.16
CA GLY A 106 -0.39 -2.42 2.39
C GLY A 106 -0.25 -3.93 2.54
N ILE A 107 -1.02 -4.46 3.49
CA ILE A 107 -1.03 -5.88 3.82
C ILE A 107 -2.31 -6.51 3.29
N THR A 108 -2.20 -7.69 2.69
CA THR A 108 -3.35 -8.50 2.30
C THR A 108 -3.07 -9.96 2.58
N TYR A 109 -4.11 -10.75 2.82
CA TYR A 109 -3.92 -12.19 2.84
C TYR A 109 -3.84 -12.77 1.43
N GLN A 110 -2.93 -13.71 1.24
CA GLN A 110 -2.80 -14.54 0.05
C GLN A 110 -2.80 -16.02 0.43
N GLU A 111 -3.29 -16.85 -0.50
CA GLU A 111 -3.19 -18.31 -0.35
C GLU A 111 -1.80 -18.76 -0.79
N TYR A 112 -1.13 -19.50 0.10
CA TYR A 112 0.16 -20.11 -0.16
C TYR A 112 0.28 -21.42 0.61
N ASN A 113 0.52 -22.53 -0.11
CA ASN A 113 0.64 -23.88 0.45
C ASN A 113 -0.52 -24.27 1.40
N GLY A 114 -1.76 -23.94 1.00
CA GLY A 114 -2.97 -24.22 1.77
C GLY A 114 -3.19 -23.37 3.02
N ASN A 115 -2.38 -22.32 3.21
CA ASN A 115 -2.50 -21.39 4.32
C ASN A 115 -2.76 -19.95 3.82
N ARG A 116 -3.45 -19.16 4.63
CA ARG A 116 -3.54 -17.71 4.43
C ARG A 116 -2.31 -17.04 5.04
N VAL A 117 -1.49 -16.42 4.21
CA VAL A 117 -0.27 -15.73 4.64
C VAL A 117 -0.39 -14.22 4.43
N PRO A 118 0.16 -13.37 5.35
CA PRO A 118 0.16 -11.93 5.16
C PRO A 118 1.18 -11.55 4.09
N GLU A 119 0.72 -10.87 3.03
CA GLU A 119 1.54 -10.37 1.95
C GLU A 119 1.62 -8.86 1.97
N VAL A 120 2.81 -8.28 1.85
CA VAL A 120 2.98 -6.87 1.49
C VAL A 120 2.87 -6.72 -0.02
N GLY A 121 1.79 -6.06 -0.46
CA GLY A 121 1.55 -5.73 -1.85
C GLY A 121 1.66 -4.22 -2.11
N TYR A 122 2.04 -3.84 -3.33
CA TYR A 122 2.14 -2.43 -3.72
C TYR A 122 2.08 -2.24 -5.22
N LEU A 123 1.63 -1.05 -5.62
CA LEU A 123 1.66 -0.50 -6.97
C LEU A 123 1.94 0.99 -6.87
N PHE A 124 2.76 1.52 -7.78
CA PHE A 124 3.06 2.95 -7.86
C PHE A 124 2.89 3.44 -9.28
N ARG A 125 2.39 4.65 -9.44
CA ARG A 125 2.32 5.36 -10.71
C ARG A 125 3.73 5.47 -11.30
N LYS A 126 3.85 5.30 -12.61
CA LYS A 126 5.11 5.20 -13.35
C LYS A 126 6.06 6.39 -13.12
N GLU A 127 5.51 7.60 -13.05
CA GLU A 127 6.28 8.84 -12.84
C GLU A 127 6.96 8.94 -11.46
N PHE A 128 6.58 8.03 -10.53
CA PHE A 128 7.16 7.94 -9.20
C PHE A 128 8.11 6.75 -9.02
N TRP A 129 8.38 6.00 -10.07
CA TRP A 129 9.34 4.90 -10.03
C TRP A 129 10.78 5.41 -9.87
N HIS A 130 11.67 4.53 -9.42
CA HIS A 130 13.10 4.78 -9.19
C HIS A 130 13.43 5.89 -8.17
N LYS A 131 12.43 6.41 -7.44
CA LYS A 131 12.60 7.44 -6.39
C LYS A 131 12.67 6.85 -4.97
N GLY A 132 12.61 5.51 -4.84
CA GLY A 132 12.68 4.79 -3.56
C GLY A 132 11.37 4.73 -2.77
N PHE A 133 10.27 5.28 -3.28
CA PHE A 133 8.98 5.31 -2.58
C PHE A 133 8.43 3.91 -2.27
N ALA A 134 8.51 2.97 -3.22
CA ALA A 134 8.08 1.59 -2.99
C ALA A 134 8.86 0.92 -1.84
N THR A 135 10.17 1.10 -1.80
CA THR A 135 11.00 0.56 -0.71
C THR A 135 10.60 1.17 0.64
N GLU A 136 10.42 2.50 0.70
CA GLU A 136 10.02 3.22 1.92
C GLU A 136 8.63 2.77 2.42
N ALA A 137 7.65 2.67 1.53
CA ALA A 137 6.30 2.23 1.89
C ALA A 137 6.28 0.76 2.37
N VAL A 138 7.00 -0.13 1.68
CA VAL A 138 7.07 -1.57 2.04
C VAL A 138 7.76 -1.76 3.39
N ILE A 139 8.83 -0.98 3.71
CA ILE A 139 9.44 -1.01 5.04
C ILE A 139 8.40 -0.66 6.12
N ALA A 140 7.66 0.45 5.93
CA ALA A 140 6.65 0.89 6.90
C ALA A 140 5.53 -0.14 7.06
N CYS A 141 5.02 -0.70 5.96
CA CYS A 141 3.98 -1.75 6.00
C CYS A 141 4.47 -3.02 6.70
N LYS A 142 5.71 -3.45 6.43
CA LYS A 142 6.31 -4.61 7.08
C LYS A 142 6.44 -4.40 8.60
N GLU A 143 6.96 -3.26 9.04
CA GLU A 143 7.06 -2.94 10.46
C GLU A 143 5.68 -2.90 11.12
N TYR A 144 4.68 -2.30 10.47
CA TYR A 144 3.30 -2.32 10.93
C TYR A 144 2.76 -3.75 11.07
N ALA A 145 3.02 -4.62 10.10
CA ALA A 145 2.63 -6.02 10.15
C ALA A 145 3.22 -6.75 11.37
N PHE A 146 4.46 -6.44 11.73
CA PHE A 146 5.13 -7.04 12.89
C PHE A 146 4.69 -6.42 14.21
N GLN A 147 4.52 -5.12 14.29
CA GLN A 147 4.31 -4.39 15.55
C GLN A 147 2.83 -4.28 15.92
N GLU A 148 1.97 -3.97 14.96
CA GLU A 148 0.56 -3.69 15.18
C GLU A 148 -0.33 -4.91 14.89
N LEU A 149 -0.06 -5.63 13.77
CA LEU A 149 -0.84 -6.82 13.41
C LEU A 149 -0.29 -8.11 14.03
N ASN A 150 0.86 -8.04 14.68
CA ASN A 150 1.50 -9.12 15.41
C ASN A 150 1.80 -10.39 14.59
N PHE A 151 2.09 -10.21 13.29
CA PHE A 151 2.54 -11.31 12.44
C PHE A 151 4.00 -11.68 12.75
N ASP A 152 4.33 -12.96 12.64
CA ASP A 152 5.70 -13.46 12.79
C ASP A 152 6.46 -13.47 11.47
N GLU A 153 5.75 -13.55 10.36
CA GLU A 153 6.30 -13.59 9.01
C GLU A 153 5.47 -12.72 8.06
N VAL A 154 6.14 -12.13 7.07
CA VAL A 154 5.51 -11.35 5.99
C VAL A 154 6.07 -11.83 4.67
N TYR A 155 5.21 -11.94 3.68
CA TYR A 155 5.49 -12.47 2.37
C TYR A 155 5.37 -11.38 1.28
N SER A 156 5.98 -11.62 0.13
CA SER A 156 5.70 -10.96 -1.15
C SER A 156 5.78 -11.99 -2.25
N ILE A 157 4.70 -12.19 -3.00
CA ILE A 157 4.59 -13.18 -4.07
C ILE A 157 4.66 -12.44 -5.39
N ILE A 158 5.83 -12.44 -6.02
CA ILE A 158 6.19 -11.54 -7.09
C ILE A 158 6.39 -12.33 -8.39
N ARG A 159 5.75 -11.88 -9.48
CA ARG A 159 5.95 -12.45 -10.81
C ARG A 159 7.45 -12.50 -11.15
N ASP A 160 7.91 -13.60 -11.72
CA ASP A 160 9.33 -13.87 -12.03
C ASP A 160 9.95 -12.82 -12.96
N SER A 161 9.16 -12.27 -13.88
CA SER A 161 9.59 -11.18 -14.78
C SER A 161 9.63 -9.79 -14.11
N ASN A 162 9.06 -9.61 -12.89
CA ASN A 162 9.03 -8.33 -12.18
C ASN A 162 10.28 -8.11 -11.32
N VAL A 163 11.43 -7.94 -11.97
CA VAL A 163 12.74 -7.73 -11.31
C VAL A 163 12.72 -6.48 -10.41
N ALA A 164 11.97 -5.44 -10.77
CA ALA A 164 11.88 -4.22 -9.97
C ALA A 164 11.29 -4.52 -8.58
N SER A 165 10.18 -5.24 -8.52
CA SER A 165 9.55 -5.64 -7.26
C SER A 165 10.40 -6.63 -6.47
N GLN A 166 11.07 -7.59 -7.11
CA GLN A 166 12.01 -8.48 -6.45
C GLN A 166 13.15 -7.71 -5.75
N ASN A 167 13.68 -6.66 -6.39
CA ASN A 167 14.70 -5.82 -5.79
C ASN A 167 14.17 -5.02 -4.59
N VAL A 168 12.90 -4.61 -4.59
CA VAL A 168 12.27 -3.99 -3.41
C VAL A 168 12.15 -5.02 -2.27
N ALA A 169 11.71 -6.25 -2.54
CA ALA A 169 11.65 -7.31 -1.54
C ALA A 169 13.02 -7.59 -0.92
N ARG A 170 14.07 -7.72 -1.73
CA ARG A 170 15.44 -7.93 -1.23
C ARG A 170 15.94 -6.76 -0.36
N ARG A 171 15.69 -5.50 -0.77
CA ARG A 171 16.04 -4.31 0.05
C ARG A 171 15.30 -4.25 1.37
N ASN A 172 14.15 -4.91 1.46
CA ASN A 172 13.37 -5.05 2.70
C ASN A 172 13.81 -6.24 3.57
N GLY A 173 14.90 -6.91 3.21
CA GLY A 173 15.44 -8.06 3.94
C GLY A 173 14.69 -9.36 3.70
N MET A 174 13.81 -9.41 2.70
CA MET A 174 13.13 -10.64 2.31
C MET A 174 14.07 -11.55 1.53
N VAL A 175 13.95 -12.85 1.77
CA VAL A 175 14.68 -13.91 1.07
C VAL A 175 13.74 -14.74 0.22
N GLU A 176 14.23 -15.26 -0.88
CA GLU A 176 13.49 -16.21 -1.74
C GLU A 176 13.36 -17.54 -1.00
N VAL A 177 12.14 -18.06 -0.91
CA VAL A 177 11.85 -19.29 -0.18
C VAL A 177 11.18 -20.34 -1.04
N ASP A 178 10.51 -19.95 -2.13
CA ASP A 178 9.79 -20.89 -3.00
C ASP A 178 9.44 -20.25 -4.34
N THR A 179 8.85 -21.05 -5.24
CA THR A 179 8.24 -20.62 -6.49
C THR A 179 6.87 -21.25 -6.64
N LEU A 180 5.93 -20.54 -7.27
CA LEU A 180 4.60 -21.07 -7.59
C LEU A 180 4.10 -20.52 -8.93
N VAL A 181 3.12 -21.17 -9.52
CA VAL A 181 2.45 -20.69 -10.73
C VAL A 181 1.04 -20.21 -10.37
N LYS A 182 0.75 -18.94 -10.66
CA LYS A 182 -0.61 -18.41 -10.59
C LYS A 182 -1.24 -18.43 -11.98
N HIS A 183 -2.53 -18.74 -12.03
CA HIS A 183 -3.31 -18.67 -13.26
C HIS A 183 -4.18 -17.41 -13.21
N TYR A 184 -3.99 -16.52 -14.14
CA TYR A 184 -4.74 -15.27 -14.19
C TYR A 184 -5.05 -14.89 -15.65
N ARG A 185 -6.31 -14.56 -15.95
CA ARG A 185 -6.78 -14.22 -17.33
C ARG A 185 -6.34 -15.25 -18.39
N GLY A 186 -6.31 -16.54 -18.02
CA GLY A 186 -5.91 -17.62 -18.93
C GLY A 186 -4.41 -17.75 -19.19
N VAL A 187 -3.58 -16.99 -18.45
CA VAL A 187 -2.11 -17.05 -18.54
C VAL A 187 -1.54 -17.72 -17.31
N GLU A 188 -0.57 -18.61 -17.52
CA GLU A 188 0.26 -19.14 -16.44
C GLU A 188 1.37 -18.16 -16.11
N MET A 189 1.42 -17.75 -14.82
CA MET A 189 2.37 -16.77 -14.34
C MET A 189 3.26 -17.38 -13.26
N PRO A 190 4.51 -17.71 -13.55
CA PRO A 190 5.48 -18.07 -12.51
C PRO A 190 5.71 -16.90 -11.56
N HIS A 191 5.74 -17.20 -10.26
CA HIS A 191 6.01 -16.25 -9.20
C HIS A 191 7.10 -16.78 -8.28
N ILE A 192 7.91 -15.88 -7.76
CA ILE A 192 8.88 -16.13 -6.70
C ILE A 192 8.23 -15.71 -5.39
N VAL A 193 8.31 -16.57 -4.39
CA VAL A 193 7.83 -16.29 -3.03
C VAL A 193 8.98 -15.74 -2.21
N PHE A 194 8.85 -14.51 -1.76
CA PHE A 194 9.77 -13.87 -0.82
C PHE A 194 9.16 -13.87 0.58
N ARG A 195 10.02 -13.99 1.60
CA ARG A 195 9.61 -13.99 3.01
C ARG A 195 10.62 -13.28 3.89
N VAL A 196 10.13 -12.64 4.93
CA VAL A 196 10.92 -12.12 6.05
C VAL A 196 10.23 -12.46 7.36
N SER A 197 11.01 -12.85 8.38
CA SER A 197 10.51 -13.15 9.73
C SER A 197 10.84 -12.01 10.69
N ARG A 198 10.00 -11.83 11.73
CA ARG A 198 10.13 -10.83 12.79
C ARG A 198 11.47 -11.02 13.47
N GLY A 199 12.34 -11.09 13.59
CA GLY A 199 13.63 -11.29 14.29
C GLY A 199 14.86 -11.11 13.40
N ASN A 200 14.70 -11.13 12.08
CA ASN A 200 15.85 -11.00 11.17
C ASN A 200 16.32 -9.55 10.97
N ASN A 201 15.64 -8.57 11.57
CA ASN A 201 16.00 -7.15 11.47
C ASN A 201 17.02 -6.68 12.49
N LEU A 202 17.53 -7.56 13.39
CA LEU A 202 18.44 -7.17 14.48
C LEU A 202 19.94 -7.39 14.18
N LYS A 203 20.29 -7.65 12.91
CA LYS A 203 21.72 -7.78 12.52
C LYS A 203 22.03 -6.89 11.32
N LYS A 204 22.22 -5.60 11.60
CA LYS A 204 23.16 -4.73 10.85
C LYS A 204 23.75 -3.68 11.76
#